data_8546147f4b2fc6c68e8f45942df123d9
#
_entry.id   8546147f4b2fc6c68e8f45942df123d9
#
_cell.length_a   1.000
_cell.length_b   1.000
_cell.length_c   1.000
_cell.angle_alpha   90.00
_cell.angle_beta   90.00
_cell.angle_gamma   90.00
#
_symmetry.space_group_name_H-M   'P 1'
#
loop_
_entity.id
_entity.type
_entity.pdbx_description
1 polymer ?
#
loop_
_entity_poly.entity_id
_entity_poly.type
_entity_poly.pdbx_seq_one_letter_code
_entity_poly.pdbx_strand_id
1 'polypeptide(L)'
;MKTLPFIIITLFSGAIAGIVLGLINQAIVEPFIDKAISIETQRHIARWGMPDMTEQPQYRMWQKGGEVVAAATYGISLSALFGIVFAYSRRSLPGFNNKRKALFLAAIMFFVIFLIPTLKYPANPPAVGNPATIYYREMLYVGFIAVSGFSALALALSYKRLQTYFTEKKATRLIIPLIYAVIMISAYIAFPPNPDKVTIPSDLIVSFRIYSVFTIGIFWWVLGIIVGLFWDKLKLHETNRIAPSSSDAFVS
;
A
#
# COMPACT_ATOMS: atom_id res chain seq x y z
N MET A 1 -7.36 18.04 17.72
CA MET A 1 -6.46 16.88 17.51
C MET A 1 -5.04 17.29 17.89
N LYS A 2 -4.34 16.46 18.63
CA LYS A 2 -2.93 16.70 18.98
C LYS A 2 -2.06 16.40 17.74
N THR A 3 -1.66 17.42 17.01
CA THR A 3 -1.06 17.26 15.66
C THR A 3 0.30 16.56 15.72
N LEU A 4 1.22 17.03 16.56
CA LEU A 4 2.57 16.44 16.64
C LEU A 4 2.57 14.97 17.08
N PRO A 5 1.89 14.56 18.17
CA PRO A 5 1.77 13.14 18.53
C PRO A 5 1.13 12.29 17.42
N PHE A 6 0.16 12.83 16.69
CA PHE A 6 -0.46 12.13 15.57
C PHE A 6 0.54 11.85 14.45
N ILE A 7 1.34 12.85 14.03
CA ILE A 7 2.35 12.68 12.99
C ILE A 7 3.39 11.62 13.41
N ILE A 8 3.96 11.77 14.62
CA ILE A 8 4.98 10.85 15.13
C ILE A 8 4.46 9.40 15.13
N ILE A 9 3.25 9.18 15.67
CA ILE A 9 2.66 7.83 15.75
C ILE A 9 2.39 7.26 14.37
N THR A 10 1.87 8.07 13.46
CA THR A 10 1.58 7.63 12.10
C THR A 10 2.86 7.16 11.41
N LEU A 11 3.91 7.97 11.40
CA LEU A 11 5.19 7.62 10.77
C LEU A 11 5.86 6.43 11.46
N PHE A 12 5.84 6.38 12.79
CA PHE A 12 6.38 5.26 13.56
C PHE A 12 5.62 3.95 13.29
N SER A 13 4.29 4.02 13.19
CA SER A 13 3.47 2.86 12.80
C SER A 13 3.84 2.34 11.41
N GLY A 14 4.10 3.26 10.48
CA GLY A 14 4.58 2.94 9.14
C GLY A 14 5.95 2.29 9.13
N ALA A 15 6.89 2.81 9.92
CA ALA A 15 8.22 2.22 10.07
C ALA A 15 8.14 0.79 10.59
N ILE A 16 7.36 0.53 11.63
CA ILE A 16 7.16 -0.82 12.19
C ILE A 16 6.52 -1.74 11.14
N ALA A 17 5.44 -1.31 10.50
CA ALA A 17 4.76 -2.12 9.49
C ALA A 17 5.70 -2.42 8.30
N GLY A 18 6.54 -1.46 7.90
CA GLY A 18 7.54 -1.62 6.85
C GLY A 18 8.65 -2.58 7.26
N ILE A 19 9.17 -2.49 8.49
CA ILE A 19 10.16 -3.47 9.00
C ILE A 19 9.57 -4.88 9.01
N VAL A 20 8.34 -5.04 9.48
CA VAL A 20 7.63 -6.33 9.44
C VAL A 20 7.51 -6.85 8.02
N LEU A 21 7.15 -5.98 7.06
CA LEU A 21 7.12 -6.33 5.63
C LEU A 21 8.48 -6.82 5.13
N GLY A 22 9.57 -6.08 5.39
CA GLY A 22 10.91 -6.44 4.95
C GLY A 22 11.37 -7.79 5.51
N LEU A 23 11.13 -8.03 6.82
CA LEU A 23 11.48 -9.30 7.46
C LEU A 23 10.66 -10.48 6.90
N ILE A 24 9.37 -10.28 6.65
CA ILE A 24 8.51 -11.32 6.07
C ILE A 24 8.90 -11.57 4.61
N ASN A 25 9.24 -10.54 3.84
CA ASN A 25 9.71 -10.70 2.47
C ASN A 25 11.00 -11.51 2.43
N GLN A 26 11.96 -11.26 3.30
CA GLN A 26 13.19 -12.07 3.38
C GLN A 26 12.92 -13.54 3.67
N ALA A 27 11.91 -13.84 4.47
CA ALA A 27 11.55 -15.23 4.80
C ALA A 27 10.74 -15.92 3.69
N ILE A 28 9.84 -15.20 3.01
CA ILE A 28 8.82 -15.79 2.14
C ILE A 28 9.09 -15.48 0.65
N VAL A 29 9.48 -14.24 0.31
CA VAL A 29 9.60 -13.79 -1.10
C VAL A 29 11.01 -13.97 -1.63
N GLU A 30 12.00 -13.73 -0.79
CA GLU A 30 13.42 -13.78 -1.17
C GLU A 30 13.88 -15.13 -1.76
N PRO A 31 13.39 -16.30 -1.31
CA PRO A 31 13.73 -17.57 -1.95
C PRO A 31 13.32 -17.65 -3.43
N PHE A 32 12.24 -16.97 -3.83
CA PHE A 32 11.82 -16.90 -5.24
C PHE A 32 12.69 -15.94 -6.02
N ILE A 33 13.15 -14.85 -5.40
CA ILE A 33 14.11 -13.91 -5.98
C ILE A 33 15.45 -14.62 -6.22
N ASP A 34 15.98 -15.32 -5.22
CA ASP A 34 17.24 -16.08 -5.36
C ASP A 34 17.15 -17.11 -6.48
N LYS A 35 16.01 -17.81 -6.62
CA LYS A 35 15.79 -18.76 -7.71
C LYS A 35 15.72 -18.08 -9.08
N ALA A 36 15.08 -16.92 -9.17
CA ALA A 36 15.02 -16.14 -10.41
C ALA A 36 16.41 -15.63 -10.82
N ILE A 37 17.18 -15.12 -9.88
CA ILE A 37 18.57 -14.69 -10.10
C ILE A 37 19.45 -15.88 -10.58
N SER A 38 19.31 -17.04 -9.97
CA SER A 38 20.08 -18.22 -10.42
C SER A 38 19.82 -18.59 -11.88
N ILE A 39 18.57 -18.42 -12.36
CA ILE A 39 18.23 -18.63 -13.77
C ILE A 39 18.85 -17.55 -14.65
N GLU A 40 18.89 -16.30 -14.18
CA GLU A 40 19.52 -15.19 -14.90
C GLU A 40 21.03 -15.39 -15.02
N THR A 41 21.69 -15.76 -13.90
CA THR A 41 23.11 -16.10 -13.84
C THR A 41 23.48 -17.19 -14.85
N GLN A 42 22.73 -18.29 -14.87
CA GLN A 42 22.96 -19.39 -15.83
C GLN A 42 22.86 -18.90 -17.28
N ARG A 43 21.89 -18.06 -17.59
CA ARG A 43 21.75 -17.49 -18.94
C ARG A 43 22.88 -16.53 -19.29
N HIS A 44 23.34 -15.75 -18.30
CA HIS A 44 24.43 -14.81 -18.49
C HIS A 44 25.76 -15.56 -18.75
N ILE A 45 26.05 -16.57 -17.95
CA ILE A 45 27.21 -17.43 -18.13
C ILE A 45 27.18 -18.14 -19.49
N ALA A 46 26.01 -18.66 -19.91
CA ALA A 46 25.87 -19.31 -21.21
C ALA A 46 26.12 -18.35 -22.38
N ARG A 47 25.90 -17.05 -22.22
CA ARG A 47 26.14 -16.06 -23.27
C ARG A 47 27.55 -15.46 -23.25
N TRP A 48 28.09 -15.20 -22.07
CA TRP A 48 29.27 -14.37 -21.89
C TRP A 48 30.44 -15.09 -21.19
N GLY A 49 30.22 -16.32 -20.72
CA GLY A 49 31.24 -17.13 -20.07
C GLY A 49 31.61 -16.72 -18.64
N MET A 50 30.99 -15.68 -18.08
CA MET A 50 31.22 -15.20 -16.71
C MET A 50 29.93 -14.74 -16.03
N PRO A 51 29.83 -14.82 -14.69
CA PRO A 51 28.68 -14.29 -13.94
C PRO A 51 28.67 -12.77 -13.92
N ASP A 52 27.49 -12.16 -13.74
CA ASP A 52 27.37 -10.72 -13.51
C ASP A 52 27.89 -10.34 -12.09
N MET A 53 28.46 -9.16 -11.96
CA MET A 53 28.95 -8.62 -10.67
C MET A 53 27.83 -8.45 -9.64
N THR A 54 26.60 -8.19 -10.08
CA THR A 54 25.42 -8.05 -9.23
C THR A 54 24.97 -9.36 -8.58
N GLU A 55 25.50 -10.49 -9.02
CA GLU A 55 25.16 -11.83 -8.53
C GLU A 55 26.14 -12.34 -7.46
N GLN A 56 27.16 -11.53 -7.14
CA GLN A 56 28.14 -11.92 -6.11
C GLN A 56 27.50 -11.99 -4.72
N PRO A 57 27.90 -12.97 -3.89
CA PRO A 57 27.31 -13.18 -2.55
C PRO A 57 27.35 -11.95 -1.64
N GLN A 58 28.42 -11.15 -1.69
CA GLN A 58 28.56 -9.93 -0.91
C GLN A 58 27.54 -8.87 -1.31
N TYR A 59 27.31 -8.71 -2.62
CA TYR A 59 26.32 -7.78 -3.13
C TYR A 59 24.89 -8.20 -2.76
N ARG A 60 24.60 -9.51 -2.82
CA ARG A 60 23.32 -10.06 -2.37
C ARG A 60 23.06 -9.85 -0.87
N MET A 61 24.06 -10.03 -0.02
CA MET A 61 23.92 -9.73 1.42
C MET A 61 23.61 -8.25 1.65
N TRP A 62 24.26 -7.35 0.94
CA TRP A 62 23.97 -5.91 1.01
C TRP A 62 22.54 -5.59 0.54
N GLN A 63 22.09 -6.18 -0.56
CA GLN A 63 20.71 -6.02 -1.06
C GLN A 63 19.66 -6.49 -0.03
N LYS A 64 19.86 -7.66 0.58
CA LYS A 64 18.96 -8.18 1.63
C LYS A 64 18.89 -7.27 2.85
N GLY A 65 20.02 -6.74 3.30
CA GLY A 65 20.04 -5.72 4.36
C GLY A 65 19.32 -4.43 3.96
N GLY A 66 19.54 -3.97 2.74
CA GLY A 66 18.90 -2.79 2.17
C GLY A 66 17.38 -2.94 1.99
N GLU A 67 16.88 -4.15 1.76
CA GLU A 67 15.46 -4.43 1.62
C GLU A 67 14.65 -4.02 2.86
N VAL A 68 15.14 -4.32 4.07
CA VAL A 68 14.45 -3.95 5.31
C VAL A 68 14.39 -2.44 5.47
N VAL A 69 15.49 -1.74 5.15
CA VAL A 69 15.54 -0.27 5.19
C VAL A 69 14.60 0.35 4.15
N ALA A 70 14.61 -0.19 2.94
CA ALA A 70 13.70 0.25 1.87
C ALA A 70 12.23 0.01 2.25
N ALA A 71 11.92 -1.16 2.82
CA ALA A 71 10.57 -1.49 3.29
C ALA A 71 10.12 -0.58 4.45
N ALA A 72 11.02 -0.23 5.38
CA ALA A 72 10.72 0.75 6.43
C ALA A 72 10.42 2.14 5.85
N THR A 73 11.22 2.60 4.89
CA THR A 73 11.01 3.89 4.20
C THR A 73 9.70 3.91 3.41
N TYR A 74 9.40 2.83 2.69
CA TYR A 74 8.13 2.61 2.01
C TYR A 74 6.95 2.67 2.99
N GLY A 75 7.06 1.98 4.14
CA GLY A 75 6.06 1.99 5.20
C GLY A 75 5.81 3.38 5.78
N ILE A 76 6.87 4.17 6.03
CA ILE A 76 6.77 5.57 6.49
C ILE A 76 6.00 6.40 5.45
N SER A 77 6.34 6.28 4.18
CA SER A 77 5.73 7.05 3.09
C SER A 77 4.23 6.73 2.95
N LEU A 78 3.88 5.45 2.92
CA LEU A 78 2.47 5.03 2.84
C LEU A 78 1.68 5.35 4.10
N SER A 79 2.31 5.29 5.27
CA SER A 79 1.64 5.66 6.52
C SER A 79 1.34 7.15 6.61
N ALA A 80 2.18 8.02 6.04
CA ALA A 80 1.88 9.45 5.94
C ALA A 80 0.59 9.68 5.15
N LEU A 81 0.47 9.06 3.96
CA LEU A 81 -0.75 9.10 3.16
C LEU A 81 -1.95 8.51 3.91
N PHE A 82 -1.77 7.33 4.52
CA PHE A 82 -2.80 6.67 5.33
C PHE A 82 -3.29 7.57 6.46
N GLY A 83 -2.37 8.19 7.19
CA GLY A 83 -2.70 9.08 8.31
C GLY A 83 -3.52 10.28 7.87
N ILE A 84 -3.15 10.94 6.77
CA ILE A 84 -3.92 12.05 6.21
C ILE A 84 -5.33 11.59 5.88
N VAL A 85 -5.49 10.52 5.11
CA VAL A 85 -6.80 9.98 4.72
C VAL A 85 -7.61 9.58 5.96
N PHE A 86 -6.99 8.92 6.95
CA PHE A 86 -7.64 8.51 8.18
C PHE A 86 -8.12 9.69 9.01
N ALA A 87 -7.31 10.74 9.17
CA ALA A 87 -7.67 11.93 9.92
C ALA A 87 -8.94 12.61 9.35
N TYR A 88 -9.05 12.70 8.02
CA TYR A 88 -10.20 13.30 7.35
C TYR A 88 -11.43 12.38 7.29
N SER A 89 -11.23 11.08 7.03
CA SER A 89 -12.33 10.14 6.79
C SER A 89 -12.85 9.45 8.04
N ARG A 90 -12.13 9.44 9.15
CA ARG A 90 -12.41 8.69 10.38
C ARG A 90 -13.85 8.79 10.87
N ARG A 91 -14.45 9.99 10.80
CA ARG A 91 -15.84 10.21 11.27
C ARG A 91 -16.87 9.54 10.38
N SER A 92 -16.56 9.33 9.11
CA SER A 92 -17.46 8.73 8.11
C SER A 92 -17.23 7.22 7.95
N LEU A 93 -16.10 6.70 8.46
CA LEU A 93 -15.77 5.27 8.35
C LEU A 93 -16.63 4.42 9.28
N PRO A 94 -17.08 3.21 8.82
CA PRO A 94 -17.82 2.28 9.65
C PRO A 94 -16.94 1.69 10.74
N GLY A 95 -17.53 1.44 11.93
CA GLY A 95 -16.86 0.81 13.06
C GLY A 95 -17.12 1.54 14.38
N PHE A 96 -17.13 0.77 15.47
CA PHE A 96 -17.40 1.28 16.82
C PHE A 96 -16.18 1.95 17.46
N ASN A 97 -14.97 1.52 17.09
CA ASN A 97 -13.71 2.05 17.61
C ASN A 97 -12.75 2.42 16.47
N ASN A 98 -11.71 3.20 16.78
CA ASN A 98 -10.79 3.68 15.78
C ASN A 98 -9.93 2.54 15.18
N LYS A 99 -9.66 1.46 15.92
CA LYS A 99 -8.99 0.26 15.40
C LYS A 99 -9.75 -0.35 14.23
N ARG A 100 -11.08 -0.57 14.36
CA ARG A 100 -11.91 -1.11 13.27
C ARG A 100 -11.97 -0.17 12.06
N LYS A 101 -12.08 1.14 12.33
CA LYS A 101 -12.06 2.16 11.27
C LYS A 101 -10.74 2.19 10.52
N ALA A 102 -9.62 2.12 11.23
CA ALA A 102 -8.30 2.08 10.63
C ALA A 102 -8.08 0.82 9.81
N LEU A 103 -8.50 -0.35 10.31
CA LEU A 103 -8.45 -1.61 9.56
C LEU A 103 -9.31 -1.57 8.29
N PHE A 104 -10.51 -0.99 8.37
CA PHE A 104 -11.37 -0.84 7.20
C PHE A 104 -10.75 0.08 6.15
N LEU A 105 -10.16 1.20 6.58
CA LEU A 105 -9.43 2.07 5.66
C LEU A 105 -8.20 1.38 5.08
N ALA A 106 -7.44 0.63 5.89
CA ALA A 106 -6.28 -0.12 5.42
C ALA A 106 -6.66 -1.13 4.33
N ALA A 107 -7.80 -1.83 4.51
CA ALA A 107 -8.32 -2.72 3.49
C ALA A 107 -8.68 -1.97 2.19
N ILE A 108 -9.38 -0.82 2.28
CA ILE A 108 -9.69 0.00 1.10
C ILE A 108 -8.40 0.46 0.41
N MET A 109 -7.42 0.98 1.14
CA MET A 109 -6.17 1.46 0.56
C MET A 109 -5.35 0.32 -0.04
N PHE A 110 -5.33 -0.85 0.57
CA PHE A 110 -4.75 -2.06 -0.02
C PHE A 110 -5.38 -2.38 -1.39
N PHE A 111 -6.71 -2.39 -1.48
CA PHE A 111 -7.41 -2.63 -2.74
C PHE A 111 -7.09 -1.57 -3.79
N VAL A 112 -7.23 -0.31 -3.43
CA VAL A 112 -7.15 0.82 -4.36
C VAL A 112 -5.72 1.09 -4.84
N ILE A 113 -4.74 1.07 -3.93
CA ILE A 113 -3.36 1.48 -4.23
C ILE A 113 -2.51 0.30 -4.69
N PHE A 114 -2.85 -0.92 -4.26
CA PHE A 114 -2.00 -2.07 -4.53
C PHE A 114 -2.72 -3.19 -5.31
N LEU A 115 -3.80 -3.77 -4.78
CA LEU A 115 -4.38 -4.98 -5.36
C LEU A 115 -4.93 -4.74 -6.78
N ILE A 116 -5.75 -3.71 -6.98
CA ILE A 116 -6.32 -3.40 -8.30
C ILE A 116 -5.22 -3.07 -9.34
N PRO A 117 -4.24 -2.20 -9.06
CA PRO A 117 -3.11 -2.00 -9.97
C PRO A 117 -2.31 -3.27 -10.27
N THR A 118 -2.09 -4.12 -9.27
CA THR A 118 -1.35 -5.39 -9.43
C THR A 118 -2.08 -6.39 -10.33
N LEU A 119 -3.41 -6.33 -10.44
CA LEU A 119 -4.15 -7.16 -11.39
C LEU A 119 -3.84 -6.82 -12.85
N LYS A 120 -3.52 -5.56 -13.16
CA LYS A 120 -3.10 -5.12 -14.50
C LYS A 120 -1.60 -5.28 -14.71
N TYR A 121 -0.81 -4.85 -13.73
CA TYR A 121 0.65 -4.83 -13.76
C TYR A 121 1.21 -5.58 -12.55
N PRO A 122 1.21 -6.93 -12.59
CA PRO A 122 1.68 -7.72 -11.47
C PRO A 122 3.19 -7.56 -11.26
N ALA A 123 3.63 -7.72 -10.01
CA ALA A 123 5.05 -7.74 -9.67
C ALA A 123 5.77 -8.86 -10.43
N ASN A 124 6.98 -8.59 -10.86
CA ASN A 124 7.85 -9.57 -11.50
C ASN A 124 9.17 -9.67 -10.71
N PRO A 125 9.70 -10.88 -10.52
CA PRO A 125 11.01 -11.07 -9.93
C PRO A 125 12.11 -10.63 -10.91
N PRO A 126 13.38 -10.55 -10.48
CA PRO A 126 14.52 -10.41 -11.37
C PRO A 126 14.46 -11.41 -12.52
N ALA A 127 15.24 -11.19 -13.58
CA ALA A 127 15.24 -11.98 -14.82
C ALA A 127 13.95 -11.86 -15.68
N VAL A 128 13.01 -11.03 -15.31
CA VAL A 128 11.78 -10.80 -16.10
C VAL A 128 11.72 -9.34 -16.54
N GLY A 129 11.75 -9.14 -17.84
CA GLY A 129 11.64 -7.83 -18.48
C GLY A 129 12.96 -7.32 -19.04
N ASN A 130 12.85 -6.34 -19.93
CA ASN A 130 14.00 -5.69 -20.55
C ASN A 130 14.39 -4.44 -19.74
N PRO A 131 15.66 -4.25 -19.38
CA PRO A 131 16.12 -3.03 -18.71
C PRO A 131 15.74 -1.74 -19.46
N ALA A 132 15.72 -1.74 -20.79
CA ALA A 132 15.32 -0.60 -21.59
C ALA A 132 13.85 -0.18 -21.44
N THR A 133 12.98 -1.06 -20.94
CA THR A 133 11.54 -0.80 -20.75
C THR A 133 11.17 -0.45 -19.30
N ILE A 134 12.13 -0.39 -18.37
CA ILE A 134 11.88 -0.18 -16.93
C ILE A 134 11.04 1.07 -16.72
N TYR A 135 11.49 2.25 -17.19
CA TYR A 135 10.78 3.51 -16.99
C TYR A 135 9.37 3.49 -17.57
N TYR A 136 9.20 2.88 -18.76
CA TYR A 136 7.88 2.77 -19.36
C TYR A 136 6.93 1.93 -18.52
N ARG A 137 7.39 0.79 -17.99
CA ARG A 137 6.59 -0.09 -17.11
C ARG A 137 6.26 0.59 -15.79
N GLU A 138 7.21 1.32 -15.20
CA GLU A 138 6.98 2.11 -13.98
C GLU A 138 5.93 3.19 -14.22
N MET A 139 6.00 3.93 -15.31
CA MET A 139 5.02 4.97 -15.66
C MET A 139 3.62 4.39 -15.86
N LEU A 140 3.50 3.23 -16.50
CA LEU A 140 2.22 2.53 -16.64
C LEU A 140 1.64 2.14 -15.28
N TYR A 141 2.46 1.57 -14.40
CA TYR A 141 2.03 1.16 -13.05
C TYR A 141 1.62 2.36 -12.20
N VAL A 142 2.46 3.39 -12.14
CA VAL A 142 2.19 4.62 -11.39
C VAL A 142 0.95 5.34 -11.95
N GLY A 143 0.82 5.42 -13.27
CA GLY A 143 -0.35 5.99 -13.93
C GLY A 143 -1.63 5.23 -13.57
N PHE A 144 -1.58 3.91 -13.53
CA PHE A 144 -2.73 3.08 -13.15
C PHE A 144 -3.09 3.25 -11.66
N ILE A 145 -2.08 3.35 -10.76
CA ILE A 145 -2.29 3.70 -9.33
C ILE A 145 -2.96 5.08 -9.23
N ALA A 146 -2.51 6.05 -10.00
CA ALA A 146 -3.08 7.39 -9.98
C ALA A 146 -4.56 7.38 -10.40
N VAL A 147 -4.91 6.70 -11.50
CA VAL A 147 -6.31 6.54 -11.92
C VAL A 147 -7.14 5.87 -10.83
N SER A 148 -6.66 4.78 -10.26
CA SER A 148 -7.34 4.06 -9.19
C SER A 148 -7.55 4.94 -7.95
N GLY A 149 -6.48 5.59 -7.46
CA GLY A 149 -6.50 6.43 -6.27
C GLY A 149 -7.37 7.68 -6.43
N PHE A 150 -7.22 8.41 -7.54
CA PHE A 150 -8.04 9.60 -7.79
C PHE A 150 -9.52 9.27 -8.02
N SER A 151 -9.83 8.14 -8.67
CA SER A 151 -11.21 7.69 -8.83
C SER A 151 -11.85 7.35 -7.49
N ALA A 152 -11.14 6.62 -6.63
CA ALA A 152 -11.62 6.29 -5.29
C ALA A 152 -11.80 7.55 -4.42
N LEU A 153 -10.86 8.49 -4.48
CA LEU A 153 -10.94 9.77 -3.77
C LEU A 153 -12.13 10.61 -4.26
N ALA A 154 -12.31 10.76 -5.57
CA ALA A 154 -13.41 11.51 -6.16
C ALA A 154 -14.76 10.92 -5.75
N LEU A 155 -14.90 9.61 -5.77
CA LEU A 155 -16.12 8.92 -5.32
C LEU A 155 -16.37 9.08 -3.82
N ALA A 156 -15.30 9.02 -3.00
CA ALA A 156 -15.42 9.26 -1.56
C ALA A 156 -15.86 10.69 -1.25
N LEU A 157 -15.32 11.69 -1.94
CA LEU A 157 -15.72 13.09 -1.79
C LEU A 157 -17.15 13.35 -2.30
N SER A 158 -17.58 12.65 -3.34
CA SER A 158 -18.92 12.75 -3.94
C SER A 158 -19.97 11.98 -3.16
N TYR A 159 -19.59 11.17 -2.16
CA TYR A 159 -20.52 10.29 -1.43
C TYR A 159 -21.75 11.01 -0.87
N LYS A 160 -21.55 12.14 -0.18
CA LYS A 160 -22.65 12.93 0.40
C LYS A 160 -23.60 13.48 -0.68
N ARG A 161 -23.02 13.97 -1.79
CA ARG A 161 -23.82 14.49 -2.92
C ARG A 161 -24.61 13.38 -3.60
N LEU A 162 -24.02 12.21 -3.77
CA LEU A 162 -24.70 11.03 -4.33
C LEU A 162 -25.85 10.56 -3.44
N GLN A 163 -25.73 10.67 -2.11
CA GLN A 163 -26.82 10.33 -1.19
C GLN A 163 -28.07 11.21 -1.34
N THR A 164 -27.95 12.42 -1.87
CA THR A 164 -29.13 13.29 -2.10
C THR A 164 -29.95 12.87 -3.32
N TYR A 165 -29.31 12.19 -4.28
CA TYR A 165 -29.98 11.69 -5.48
C TYR A 165 -30.65 10.31 -5.28
N PHE A 166 -30.18 9.54 -4.33
CA PHE A 166 -30.71 8.20 -4.05
C PHE A 166 -31.47 8.21 -2.73
N THR A 167 -32.78 7.98 -2.80
CA THR A 167 -33.70 7.96 -1.64
C THR A 167 -33.27 6.89 -0.61
N GLU A 168 -32.67 5.78 -1.07
CA GLU A 168 -32.21 4.71 -0.21
C GLU A 168 -30.70 4.75 0.01
N LYS A 169 -30.28 4.82 1.28
CA LYS A 169 -28.88 4.73 1.68
C LYS A 169 -28.18 3.43 1.24
N LYS A 170 -28.93 2.34 1.08
CA LYS A 170 -28.43 1.05 0.58
C LYS A 170 -28.00 1.16 -0.89
N ALA A 171 -28.78 1.86 -1.73
CA ALA A 171 -28.47 2.07 -3.13
C ALA A 171 -27.11 2.80 -3.31
N THR A 172 -26.88 3.87 -2.56
CA THR A 172 -25.62 4.63 -2.63
C THR A 172 -24.41 3.77 -2.23
N ARG A 173 -24.57 2.88 -1.25
CA ARG A 173 -23.49 1.97 -0.81
C ARG A 173 -23.09 0.94 -1.87
N LEU A 174 -23.99 0.55 -2.75
CA LEU A 174 -23.74 -0.38 -3.85
C LEU A 174 -23.27 0.33 -5.12
N ILE A 175 -23.82 1.49 -5.41
CA ILE A 175 -23.52 2.24 -6.63
C ILE A 175 -22.06 2.74 -6.65
N ILE A 176 -21.53 3.20 -5.52
CA ILE A 176 -20.16 3.71 -5.46
C ILE A 176 -19.10 2.65 -5.84
N PRO A 177 -19.07 1.46 -5.22
CA PRO A 177 -18.16 0.42 -5.66
C PRO A 177 -18.43 -0.05 -7.10
N LEU A 178 -19.67 0.00 -7.57
CA LEU A 178 -20.01 -0.34 -8.95
C LEU A 178 -19.43 0.69 -9.94
N ILE A 179 -19.59 1.99 -9.67
CA ILE A 179 -18.98 3.05 -10.50
C ILE A 179 -17.45 2.92 -10.49
N TYR A 180 -16.85 2.67 -9.33
CA TYR A 180 -15.42 2.43 -9.24
C TYR A 180 -15.00 1.23 -10.09
N ALA A 181 -15.71 0.11 -10.01
CA ALA A 181 -15.45 -1.08 -10.81
C ALA A 181 -15.53 -0.78 -12.32
N VAL A 182 -16.55 -0.04 -12.77
CA VAL A 182 -16.69 0.36 -14.18
C VAL A 182 -15.51 1.24 -14.63
N ILE A 183 -15.09 2.21 -13.81
CA ILE A 183 -13.92 3.05 -14.12
C ILE A 183 -12.67 2.18 -14.24
N MET A 184 -12.45 1.27 -13.30
CA MET A 184 -11.24 0.43 -13.29
C MET A 184 -11.23 -0.61 -14.43
N ILE A 185 -12.38 -1.16 -14.81
CA ILE A 185 -12.49 -2.04 -15.99
C ILE A 185 -12.19 -1.24 -17.26
N SER A 186 -12.74 -0.03 -17.39
CA SER A 186 -12.45 0.85 -18.53
C SER A 186 -10.95 1.20 -18.60
N ALA A 187 -10.35 1.56 -17.47
CA ALA A 187 -8.93 1.81 -17.38
C ALA A 187 -8.09 0.56 -17.71
N TYR A 188 -8.51 -0.61 -17.25
CA TYR A 188 -7.84 -1.88 -17.55
C TYR A 188 -7.78 -2.16 -19.06
N ILE A 189 -8.86 -1.84 -19.77
CA ILE A 189 -8.94 -2.00 -21.24
C ILE A 189 -8.12 -0.92 -21.95
N ALA A 190 -8.18 0.33 -21.48
CA ALA A 190 -7.52 1.48 -22.12
C ALA A 190 -6.00 1.49 -21.95
N PHE A 191 -5.49 1.04 -20.83
CA PHE A 191 -4.05 0.99 -20.58
C PHE A 191 -3.38 -0.14 -21.38
N PRO A 192 -2.21 0.12 -22.00
CA PRO A 192 -1.51 -0.91 -22.78
C PRO A 192 -1.04 -2.05 -21.87
N PRO A 193 -0.86 -3.28 -22.41
CA PRO A 193 -0.28 -4.40 -21.68
C PRO A 193 1.21 -4.17 -21.39
N ASN A 194 1.77 -4.94 -20.45
CA ASN A 194 3.21 -4.99 -20.25
C ASN A 194 3.89 -5.46 -21.54
N PRO A 195 4.87 -4.70 -22.10
CA PRO A 195 5.54 -5.05 -23.35
C PRO A 195 6.44 -6.28 -23.22
N ASP A 196 6.87 -6.62 -22.00
CA ASP A 196 7.89 -7.65 -21.80
C ASP A 196 7.30 -9.04 -21.66
N LYS A 197 7.96 -10.00 -22.32
CA LYS A 197 7.59 -11.41 -22.21
C LYS A 197 8.15 -12.01 -20.92
N VAL A 198 7.35 -12.84 -20.28
CA VAL A 198 7.80 -13.67 -19.15
C VAL A 198 8.64 -14.82 -19.70
N THR A 199 9.89 -14.89 -19.24
CA THR A 199 10.88 -15.89 -19.73
C THR A 199 11.26 -16.92 -18.68
N ILE A 200 10.81 -16.79 -17.44
CA ILE A 200 11.05 -17.75 -16.35
C ILE A 200 9.90 -18.75 -16.21
N PRO A 201 10.08 -19.89 -15.51
CA PRO A 201 9.02 -20.86 -15.27
C PRO A 201 7.75 -20.25 -14.67
N SER A 202 6.60 -20.69 -15.15
CA SER A 202 5.30 -20.13 -14.76
C SER A 202 4.97 -20.35 -13.28
N ASP A 203 5.37 -21.47 -12.71
CA ASP A 203 5.21 -21.78 -11.29
C ASP A 203 5.97 -20.81 -10.38
N LEU A 204 7.19 -20.45 -10.78
CA LEU A 204 8.02 -19.49 -10.06
C LEU A 204 7.38 -18.09 -10.05
N ILE A 205 6.93 -17.61 -11.22
CA ILE A 205 6.34 -16.27 -11.32
C ILE A 205 4.99 -16.17 -10.62
N VAL A 206 4.15 -17.21 -10.73
CA VAL A 206 2.84 -17.23 -10.06
C VAL A 206 3.03 -17.25 -8.55
N SER A 207 3.92 -18.11 -8.04
CA SER A 207 4.24 -18.14 -6.61
C SER A 207 4.77 -16.80 -6.11
N PHE A 208 5.74 -16.20 -6.79
CA PHE A 208 6.29 -14.89 -6.45
C PHE A 208 5.18 -13.82 -6.36
N ARG A 209 4.28 -13.76 -7.34
CA ARG A 209 3.17 -12.79 -7.36
C ARG A 209 2.19 -12.99 -6.22
N ILE A 210 1.80 -14.24 -5.93
CA ILE A 210 0.88 -14.57 -4.84
C ILE A 210 1.49 -14.15 -3.50
N TYR A 211 2.74 -14.54 -3.23
CA TYR A 211 3.40 -14.20 -1.97
C TYR A 211 3.66 -12.69 -1.83
N SER A 212 3.99 -12.00 -2.92
CA SER A 212 4.12 -10.54 -2.91
C SER A 212 2.80 -9.84 -2.53
N VAL A 213 1.67 -10.32 -3.06
CA VAL A 213 0.35 -9.79 -2.69
C VAL A 213 0.04 -10.07 -1.22
N PHE A 214 0.36 -11.27 -0.75
CA PHE A 214 0.10 -11.69 0.62
C PHE A 214 0.91 -10.85 1.63
N THR A 215 2.20 -10.65 1.40
CA THR A 215 3.08 -9.88 2.30
C THR A 215 2.69 -8.41 2.38
N ILE A 216 2.31 -7.80 1.25
CA ILE A 216 1.77 -6.42 1.24
C ILE A 216 0.40 -6.36 1.95
N GLY A 217 -0.44 -7.38 1.83
CA GLY A 217 -1.69 -7.47 2.60
C GLY A 217 -1.43 -7.46 4.12
N ILE A 218 -0.41 -8.20 4.58
CA ILE A 218 0.02 -8.18 5.99
C ILE A 218 0.49 -6.77 6.39
N PHE A 219 1.29 -6.10 5.57
CA PHE A 219 1.73 -4.73 5.82
C PHE A 219 0.54 -3.79 6.11
N TRP A 220 -0.48 -3.77 5.24
CA TRP A 220 -1.66 -2.93 5.42
C TRP A 220 -2.45 -3.29 6.68
N TRP A 221 -2.55 -4.58 6.97
CA TRP A 221 -3.22 -5.05 8.19
C TRP A 221 -2.48 -4.61 9.46
N VAL A 222 -1.17 -4.78 9.52
CA VAL A 222 -0.32 -4.33 10.64
C VAL A 222 -0.40 -2.81 10.81
N LEU A 223 -0.28 -2.04 9.71
CA LEU A 223 -0.40 -0.59 9.73
C LEU A 223 -1.76 -0.15 10.33
N GLY A 224 -2.85 -0.74 9.85
CA GLY A 224 -4.20 -0.43 10.32
C GLY A 224 -4.38 -0.73 11.81
N ILE A 225 -3.85 -1.86 12.30
CA ILE A 225 -3.89 -2.22 13.73
C ILE A 225 -3.13 -1.20 14.56
N ILE A 226 -1.87 -0.93 14.21
CA ILE A 226 -0.99 -0.09 15.03
C ILE A 226 -1.53 1.34 15.10
N VAL A 227 -1.88 1.95 13.96
CA VAL A 227 -2.46 3.31 13.93
C VAL A 227 -3.75 3.38 14.73
N GLY A 228 -4.64 2.39 14.56
CA GLY A 228 -5.91 2.37 15.27
C GLY A 228 -5.76 2.21 16.78
N LEU A 229 -4.85 1.36 17.25
CA LEU A 229 -4.58 1.15 18.66
C LEU A 229 -3.97 2.41 19.31
N PHE A 230 -2.98 3.01 18.67
CA PHE A 230 -2.37 4.24 19.20
C PHE A 230 -3.34 5.41 19.19
N TRP A 231 -4.21 5.49 18.19
CA TRP A 231 -5.24 6.52 18.16
C TRP A 231 -6.15 6.46 19.38
N ASP A 232 -6.62 5.27 19.73
CA ASP A 232 -7.50 5.08 20.89
C ASP A 232 -6.73 5.30 22.22
N LYS A 233 -5.52 4.74 22.33
CA LYS A 233 -4.73 4.78 23.56
C LYS A 233 -4.29 6.20 23.96
N LEU A 234 -3.91 7.02 22.99
CA LEU A 234 -3.37 8.37 23.22
C LEU A 234 -4.43 9.47 23.11
N LYS A 235 -5.71 9.09 22.95
CA LYS A 235 -6.84 10.02 22.88
C LYS A 235 -6.54 11.22 21.96
N LEU A 236 -6.01 10.94 20.78
CA LEU A 236 -5.57 11.96 19.82
C LEU A 236 -6.70 12.90 19.35
N HIS A 237 -7.94 12.49 19.55
CA HIS A 237 -9.14 13.26 19.20
C HIS A 237 -9.56 14.27 20.27
N GLU A 238 -9.08 14.13 21.51
CA GLU A 238 -9.39 15.07 22.59
C GLU A 238 -8.57 16.36 22.38
N THR A 239 -9.27 17.45 22.06
CA THR A 239 -8.70 18.79 22.19
C THR A 239 -8.66 19.09 23.70
N ASN A 240 -7.55 19.63 24.23
CA ASN A 240 -7.54 20.17 25.57
C ASN A 240 -8.62 21.24 25.66
N ARG A 241 -9.82 20.91 26.13
CA ARG A 241 -10.72 21.89 26.67
C ARG A 241 -10.00 22.37 27.95
N ILE A 242 -9.42 23.53 27.89
CA ILE A 242 -9.02 24.28 29.10
C ILE A 242 -10.29 24.30 29.93
N ALA A 243 -10.28 23.66 31.10
CA ALA A 243 -11.35 23.80 32.06
C ALA A 243 -11.55 25.30 32.27
N PRO A 244 -12.79 25.83 32.24
CA PRO A 244 -13.01 27.21 32.56
C PRO A 244 -12.39 27.45 33.94
N SER A 245 -11.53 28.46 34.01
CA SER A 245 -10.87 28.83 35.27
C SER A 245 -11.97 29.10 36.27
N SER A 246 -11.86 28.53 37.47
CA SER A 246 -12.76 28.71 38.60
C SER A 246 -12.78 30.13 39.14
N SER A 247 -12.26 31.11 38.40
CA SER A 247 -12.23 32.53 38.77
C SER A 247 -13.53 33.28 38.47
N ASP A 248 -14.46 32.72 37.67
CA ASP A 248 -15.72 33.42 37.33
C ASP A 248 -16.90 33.08 38.28
N ALA A 249 -16.65 32.34 39.37
CA ALA A 249 -17.68 31.94 40.32
C ALA A 249 -17.81 32.87 41.55
N PHE A 250 -17.10 33.99 41.57
CA PHE A 250 -17.14 34.92 42.71
C PHE A 250 -17.52 36.37 42.35
N VAL A 251 -18.41 36.56 41.39
CA VAL A 251 -19.06 37.86 41.18
C VAL A 251 -20.55 37.61 40.88
N SER A 252 -21.31 37.49 41.95
CA SER A 252 -22.76 37.78 42.00
C SER A 252 -23.19 37.99 43.44
#